data_64da9e25ff4632050c982d67fd60347a
#
_entry.id   64da9e25ff4632050c982d67fd60347a
#
_cell.length_a   1.000
_cell.length_b   1.000
_cell.length_c   1.000
_cell.angle_alpha   90.00
_cell.angle_beta   90.00
_cell.angle_gamma   90.00
#
_symmetry.space_group_name_H-M   'P 1'
#
loop_
_entity.id
_entity.type
_entity.pdbx_description
1 polymer ?
#
loop_
_entity_poly.entity_id
_entity_poly.type
_entity_poly.pdbx_seq_one_letter_code
_entity_poly.pdbx_strand_id
1 'polypeptide(L)'
;MRRSKIVCTLGPAVDSHEMLVAMIEAGMNVARFNFSHGTHAEHQARYDRVRAASKETGRAIGVLADLQGPKIRLETFAEGPVELERGDEFVITTEDVPGDKHICGTTYKGLPGDVSRGDQVLINDGNVELKVLDVEGPRVKTIVIEGGVVSDHKGINLPGAAVNVPALSEKDIEDLRFALRMGCDMVALSFVRDAKDVQDVHRVMDEEGRRVPVIAKVEKPQAVQNMVDVVAAFDAVMVARGDLAVEYPLEKVPMVQKRLIELCRRNAKPVIVATQMMESMITNSRPTRAEASDVANAILDGADAVMLSAESSVGAYPVETVRTMSKIVQAAEEELLSKGLQPLVPGKKPRTQGGSVARAACEIADFLGGKGLVAFTQSGDTARRLSRYRAVQPIVAFTTDEGTRNQLTLSWGVESHIVPFVNTTDEMVDLVDQEVAKLGRFDAGDTVIITAGSPPGVPGTTNMLRVHHLGTQGN
;
A
#
# COMPACT_ATOMS: atom_id res chain seq x y z
N MET A 1 21.75 4.18 2.73
CA MET A 1 20.76 3.30 2.05
C MET A 1 19.37 3.66 2.53
N ARG A 2 18.42 3.92 1.63
CA ARG A 2 17.02 4.26 1.96
C ARG A 2 16.31 3.06 2.60
N ARG A 3 15.57 3.28 3.67
CA ARG A 3 14.81 2.27 4.43
C ARG A 3 13.35 2.18 4.00
N SER A 4 12.68 3.33 3.92
CA SER A 4 11.28 3.40 3.48
C SER A 4 11.18 3.10 1.99
N LYS A 5 10.08 2.51 1.59
CA LYS A 5 9.86 1.99 0.24
C LYS A 5 9.11 2.98 -0.62
N ILE A 6 9.24 2.86 -1.94
CA ILE A 6 8.47 3.64 -2.91
C ILE A 6 7.63 2.67 -3.74
N VAL A 7 6.33 2.89 -3.71
CA VAL A 7 5.34 2.23 -4.56
C VAL A 7 5.07 3.14 -5.76
N CYS A 8 5.24 2.62 -6.98
CA CYS A 8 4.99 3.39 -8.20
C CYS A 8 3.85 2.76 -8.99
N THR A 9 2.84 3.56 -9.31
CA THR A 9 1.80 3.13 -10.24
C THR A 9 2.35 3.09 -11.65
N LEU A 10 2.18 1.97 -12.32
CA LEU A 10 2.60 1.80 -13.71
C LEU A 10 1.49 2.22 -14.66
N GLY A 11 1.88 2.79 -15.78
CA GLY A 11 0.98 3.25 -16.83
C GLY A 11 1.75 3.60 -18.11
N PRO A 12 1.09 4.27 -19.07
CA PRO A 12 1.68 4.55 -20.39
C PRO A 12 3.04 5.27 -20.37
N ALA A 13 3.29 6.11 -19.34
CA ALA A 13 4.55 6.85 -19.23
C ALA A 13 5.78 5.95 -18.97
N VAL A 14 5.57 4.71 -18.51
CA VAL A 14 6.66 3.82 -18.06
C VAL A 14 6.51 2.40 -18.63
N ASP A 15 5.93 2.28 -19.82
CA ASP A 15 5.62 0.97 -20.42
C ASP A 15 6.82 0.30 -21.12
N SER A 16 7.95 1.00 -21.37
CA SER A 16 9.12 0.35 -21.96
C SER A 16 9.99 -0.37 -20.91
N HIS A 17 10.74 -1.36 -21.35
CA HIS A 17 11.66 -2.10 -20.49
C HIS A 17 12.73 -1.17 -19.87
N GLU A 18 13.33 -0.30 -20.69
CA GLU A 18 14.36 0.67 -20.28
C GLU A 18 13.82 1.64 -19.23
N MET A 19 12.57 2.10 -19.39
CA MET A 19 11.93 2.95 -18.39
C MET A 19 11.74 2.22 -17.07
N LEU A 20 11.33 0.94 -17.08
CA LEU A 20 11.18 0.15 -15.87
C LEU A 20 12.52 -0.07 -15.17
N VAL A 21 13.59 -0.36 -15.91
CA VAL A 21 14.96 -0.43 -15.35
C VAL A 21 15.33 0.89 -14.71
N ALA A 22 15.13 2.03 -15.40
CA ALA A 22 15.42 3.36 -14.87
C ALA A 22 14.59 3.68 -13.61
N MET A 23 13.32 3.27 -13.55
CA MET A 23 12.46 3.42 -12.37
C MET A 23 12.99 2.61 -11.17
N ILE A 24 13.43 1.38 -11.40
CA ILE A 24 14.03 0.50 -10.38
C ILE A 24 15.33 1.12 -9.85
N GLU A 25 16.19 1.60 -10.74
CA GLU A 25 17.45 2.25 -10.37
C GLU A 25 17.23 3.57 -9.62
N ALA A 26 16.20 4.35 -10.01
CA ALA A 26 15.79 5.56 -9.30
C ALA A 26 15.26 5.30 -7.90
N GLY A 27 14.75 4.07 -7.64
CA GLY A 27 14.37 3.64 -6.31
C GLY A 27 12.97 3.02 -6.17
N MET A 28 12.29 2.64 -7.23
CA MET A 28 11.04 1.86 -7.14
C MET A 28 11.29 0.53 -6.42
N ASN A 29 10.41 0.19 -5.48
CA ASN A 29 10.43 -1.08 -4.74
C ASN A 29 9.21 -1.95 -5.04
N VAL A 30 8.07 -1.31 -5.30
CA VAL A 30 6.80 -2.00 -5.60
C VAL A 30 6.18 -1.36 -6.83
N ALA A 31 5.82 -2.20 -7.79
CA ALA A 31 5.07 -1.83 -8.98
C ALA A 31 3.57 -2.03 -8.72
N ARG A 32 2.80 -0.94 -8.71
CA ARG A 32 1.34 -0.96 -8.54
C ARG A 32 0.64 -1.03 -9.90
N PHE A 33 -0.23 -2.01 -10.05
CA PHE A 33 -1.11 -2.23 -11.19
C PHE A 33 -2.52 -1.80 -10.79
N ASN A 34 -2.98 -0.68 -11.34
CA ASN A 34 -4.30 -0.14 -11.05
C ASN A 34 -5.35 -0.76 -11.99
N PHE A 35 -6.14 -1.71 -11.47
CA PHE A 35 -7.18 -2.41 -12.23
C PHE A 35 -8.44 -1.56 -12.52
N SER A 36 -8.46 -0.30 -12.08
CA SER A 36 -9.47 0.66 -12.57
C SER A 36 -9.29 1.04 -14.03
N HIS A 37 -8.11 0.80 -14.60
CA HIS A 37 -7.73 1.17 -15.97
C HIS A 37 -6.93 0.05 -16.63
N GLY A 38 -7.00 0.02 -17.96
CA GLY A 38 -6.30 -0.96 -18.78
C GLY A 38 -7.01 -2.31 -18.89
N THR A 39 -6.51 -3.14 -19.77
CA THR A 39 -6.99 -4.51 -20.02
C THR A 39 -6.09 -5.55 -19.35
N HIS A 40 -6.59 -6.77 -19.16
CA HIS A 40 -5.79 -7.89 -18.65
C HIS A 40 -4.55 -8.14 -19.50
N ALA A 41 -4.65 -8.01 -20.83
CA ALA A 41 -3.52 -8.20 -21.75
C ALA A 41 -2.42 -7.13 -21.54
N GLU A 42 -2.79 -5.87 -21.34
CA GLU A 42 -1.84 -4.79 -21.02
C GLU A 42 -1.18 -5.02 -19.66
N HIS A 43 -1.94 -5.45 -18.66
CA HIS A 43 -1.40 -5.79 -17.35
C HIS A 43 -0.42 -6.97 -17.42
N GLN A 44 -0.73 -8.02 -18.18
CA GLN A 44 0.18 -9.15 -18.37
C GLN A 44 1.49 -8.72 -19.04
N ALA A 45 1.41 -7.98 -20.14
CA ALA A 45 2.60 -7.50 -20.84
C ALA A 45 3.48 -6.60 -19.98
N ARG A 46 2.86 -5.77 -19.13
CA ARG A 46 3.56 -4.91 -18.17
C ARG A 46 4.20 -5.71 -17.04
N TYR A 47 3.50 -6.72 -16.53
CA TYR A 47 4.03 -7.65 -15.52
C TYR A 47 5.28 -8.37 -16.02
N ASP A 48 5.25 -8.91 -17.23
CA ASP A 48 6.39 -9.62 -17.82
C ASP A 48 7.62 -8.72 -17.93
N ARG A 49 7.42 -7.45 -18.33
CA ARG A 49 8.49 -6.44 -18.38
C ARG A 49 9.04 -6.08 -17.00
N VAL A 50 8.18 -5.95 -15.98
CA VAL A 50 8.62 -5.70 -14.59
C VAL A 50 9.49 -6.85 -14.09
N ARG A 51 9.09 -8.09 -14.33
CA ARG A 51 9.88 -9.27 -13.93
C ARG A 51 11.22 -9.35 -14.67
N ALA A 52 11.24 -9.02 -15.96
CA ALA A 52 12.47 -8.94 -16.76
C ALA A 52 13.41 -7.84 -16.21
N ALA A 53 12.92 -6.64 -15.96
CA ALA A 53 13.70 -5.53 -15.41
C ALA A 53 14.20 -5.82 -13.98
N SER A 54 13.38 -6.48 -13.13
CA SER A 54 13.78 -6.95 -11.80
C SER A 54 14.93 -7.96 -11.89
N LYS A 55 14.88 -8.88 -12.83
CA LYS A 55 15.94 -9.88 -13.06
C LYS A 55 17.24 -9.22 -13.55
N GLU A 56 17.14 -8.29 -14.50
CA GLU A 56 18.29 -7.56 -15.05
C GLU A 56 19.01 -6.74 -13.98
N THR A 57 18.25 -6.00 -13.16
CA THR A 57 18.81 -5.15 -12.09
C THR A 57 19.24 -5.94 -10.85
N GLY A 58 18.87 -7.22 -10.75
CA GLY A 58 19.10 -8.07 -9.57
C GLY A 58 18.30 -7.64 -8.33
N ARG A 59 17.40 -6.66 -8.45
CA ARG A 59 16.61 -6.11 -7.34
C ARG A 59 15.23 -6.77 -7.27
N ALA A 60 14.81 -7.14 -6.06
CA ALA A 60 13.45 -7.59 -5.82
C ALA A 60 12.45 -6.45 -6.06
N ILE A 61 11.41 -6.71 -6.84
CA ILE A 61 10.30 -5.79 -7.08
C ILE A 61 8.99 -6.50 -6.77
N GLY A 62 8.25 -6.00 -5.78
CA GLY A 62 6.91 -6.49 -5.48
C GLY A 62 5.90 -6.00 -6.52
N VAL A 63 4.95 -6.86 -6.87
CA VAL A 63 3.83 -6.51 -7.74
C VAL A 63 2.56 -6.45 -6.92
N LEU A 64 1.97 -5.23 -6.85
CA LEU A 64 0.73 -4.94 -6.15
C LEU A 64 -0.41 -4.80 -7.17
N ALA A 65 -1.39 -5.70 -7.12
CA ALA A 65 -2.65 -5.57 -7.85
C ALA A 65 -3.65 -4.75 -7.01
N ASP A 66 -4.04 -3.58 -7.48
CA ASP A 66 -4.97 -2.67 -6.79
C ASP A 66 -6.33 -2.74 -7.48
N LEU A 67 -7.29 -3.40 -6.81
CA LEU A 67 -8.64 -3.63 -7.31
C LEU A 67 -9.44 -2.32 -7.30
N GLN A 68 -10.33 -2.17 -8.28
CA GLN A 68 -11.14 -0.95 -8.44
C GLN A 68 -12.09 -0.72 -7.26
N GLY A 69 -12.69 -1.80 -6.74
CA GLY A 69 -13.76 -1.76 -5.76
C GLY A 69 -15.11 -1.36 -6.36
N PRO A 70 -16.17 -1.43 -5.56
CA PRO A 70 -17.53 -1.13 -5.99
C PRO A 70 -17.77 0.39 -6.11
N LYS A 71 -17.08 1.04 -7.05
CA LYS A 71 -17.21 2.50 -7.26
C LYS A 71 -18.56 2.83 -7.87
N ILE A 72 -19.34 3.65 -7.18
CA ILE A 72 -20.62 4.19 -7.69
C ILE A 72 -20.29 5.29 -8.70
N ARG A 73 -21.02 5.31 -9.84
CA ARG A 73 -20.79 6.28 -10.91
C ARG A 73 -22.10 6.81 -11.47
N LEU A 74 -22.06 8.00 -12.06
CA LEU A 74 -23.06 8.43 -13.02
C LEU A 74 -22.96 7.57 -14.27
N GLU A 75 -24.10 7.38 -14.96
CA GLU A 75 -24.17 6.80 -16.29
C GLU A 75 -23.71 7.81 -17.36
N THR A 76 -24.18 7.71 -18.59
CA THR A 76 -23.78 8.53 -19.74
C THR A 76 -24.72 9.72 -19.96
N PHE A 77 -24.19 10.81 -20.47
CA PHE A 77 -24.93 12.00 -20.86
C PHE A 77 -25.13 12.04 -22.38
N ALA A 78 -26.37 12.36 -22.83
CA ALA A 78 -26.75 12.32 -24.25
C ALA A 78 -25.92 13.30 -25.11
N GLU A 79 -25.66 14.50 -24.61
CA GLU A 79 -24.99 15.60 -25.34
C GLU A 79 -23.58 15.90 -24.79
N GLY A 80 -23.01 14.99 -23.98
CA GLY A 80 -21.71 15.18 -23.34
C GLY A 80 -21.79 15.94 -22.02
N PRO A 81 -20.65 16.53 -21.54
CA PRO A 81 -20.57 17.15 -20.21
C PRO A 81 -21.60 18.29 -20.04
N VAL A 82 -22.22 18.37 -18.87
CA VAL A 82 -23.15 19.43 -18.48
C VAL A 82 -22.66 20.19 -17.26
N GLU A 83 -22.90 21.48 -17.21
CA GLU A 83 -22.59 22.31 -16.05
C GLU A 83 -23.85 22.47 -15.19
N LEU A 84 -23.71 22.10 -13.92
CA LEU A 84 -24.73 22.28 -12.89
C LEU A 84 -24.41 23.57 -12.11
N GLU A 85 -25.42 24.41 -11.90
CA GLU A 85 -25.30 25.65 -11.16
C GLU A 85 -25.89 25.51 -9.74
N ARG A 86 -25.36 26.24 -8.80
CA ARG A 86 -25.88 26.26 -7.43
C ARG A 86 -27.35 26.63 -7.41
N GLY A 87 -28.16 25.77 -6.77
CA GLY A 87 -29.61 25.92 -6.67
C GLY A 87 -30.39 25.17 -7.75
N ASP A 88 -29.73 24.59 -8.75
CA ASP A 88 -30.38 23.70 -9.72
C ASP A 88 -30.93 22.46 -9.02
N GLU A 89 -32.08 21.95 -9.51
CA GLU A 89 -32.55 20.62 -9.15
C GLU A 89 -31.93 19.60 -10.09
N PHE A 90 -31.38 18.51 -9.53
CA PHE A 90 -30.80 17.41 -10.30
C PHE A 90 -31.28 16.08 -9.73
N VAL A 91 -31.71 15.17 -10.63
CA VAL A 91 -32.22 13.85 -10.26
C VAL A 91 -31.18 12.79 -10.58
N ILE A 92 -30.82 11.96 -9.59
CA ILE A 92 -30.06 10.75 -9.82
C ILE A 92 -31.04 9.58 -9.79
N THR A 93 -31.03 8.75 -10.84
CA THR A 93 -32.02 7.67 -10.98
C THR A 93 -31.35 6.32 -11.24
N THR A 94 -32.04 5.25 -10.81
CA THR A 94 -31.67 3.87 -11.16
C THR A 94 -32.29 3.39 -12.46
N GLU A 95 -33.13 4.23 -13.11
CA GLU A 95 -33.68 3.99 -14.44
C GLU A 95 -32.60 4.15 -15.50
N ASP A 96 -32.72 3.42 -16.60
CA ASP A 96 -31.84 3.58 -17.76
C ASP A 96 -32.36 4.76 -18.59
N VAL A 97 -31.75 5.92 -18.38
CA VAL A 97 -32.11 7.17 -19.08
C VAL A 97 -30.86 7.86 -19.60
N PRO A 98 -30.87 8.45 -20.78
CA PRO A 98 -29.81 9.34 -21.21
C PRO A 98 -29.76 10.56 -20.29
N GLY A 99 -28.60 10.86 -19.74
CA GLY A 99 -28.38 11.98 -18.82
C GLY A 99 -28.48 13.32 -19.54
N ASP A 100 -28.96 14.33 -18.82
CA ASP A 100 -29.01 15.73 -19.24
C ASP A 100 -28.74 16.67 -18.03
N LYS A 101 -29.07 17.97 -18.18
CA LYS A 101 -28.91 18.97 -17.08
C LYS A 101 -29.85 18.71 -15.89
N HIS A 102 -30.86 17.86 -16.00
CA HIS A 102 -31.87 17.65 -14.96
C HIS A 102 -31.86 16.26 -14.34
N ILE A 103 -31.38 15.26 -15.07
CA ILE A 103 -31.41 13.87 -14.64
C ILE A 103 -30.21 13.09 -15.21
N CYS A 104 -29.68 12.14 -14.43
CA CYS A 104 -28.74 11.15 -14.94
C CYS A 104 -28.91 9.83 -14.19
N GLY A 105 -28.66 8.74 -14.91
CA GLY A 105 -28.61 7.40 -14.33
C GLY A 105 -27.43 7.16 -13.41
N THR A 106 -27.54 6.14 -12.57
CA THR A 106 -26.43 5.66 -11.75
C THR A 106 -26.21 4.17 -11.90
N THR A 107 -24.93 3.75 -11.82
CA THR A 107 -24.54 2.33 -11.80
C THR A 107 -25.03 1.60 -10.55
N TYR A 108 -25.34 2.31 -9.47
CA TYR A 108 -25.75 1.74 -8.19
C TYR A 108 -27.26 1.69 -8.04
N LYS A 109 -27.83 0.50 -8.25
CA LYS A 109 -29.29 0.30 -8.19
C LYS A 109 -29.88 0.36 -6.77
N GLY A 110 -29.04 0.26 -5.72
CA GLY A 110 -29.43 0.41 -4.30
C GLY A 110 -29.55 1.87 -3.83
N LEU A 111 -29.11 2.85 -4.62
CA LEU A 111 -29.02 4.26 -4.22
C LEU A 111 -30.28 4.79 -3.51
N PRO A 112 -31.52 4.59 -4.04
CA PRO A 112 -32.74 5.13 -3.40
C PRO A 112 -33.02 4.54 -2.01
N GLY A 113 -32.50 3.31 -1.73
CA GLY A 113 -32.67 2.64 -0.42
C GLY A 113 -31.66 3.06 0.62
N ASP A 114 -30.52 3.60 0.18
CA ASP A 114 -29.38 3.89 1.04
C ASP A 114 -29.23 5.39 1.37
N VAL A 115 -30.00 6.26 0.72
CA VAL A 115 -29.99 7.71 0.98
C VAL A 115 -31.31 8.21 1.54
N SER A 116 -31.24 9.26 2.32
CA SER A 116 -32.37 9.91 2.97
C SER A 116 -32.34 11.43 2.75
N ARG A 117 -33.46 12.08 2.96
CA ARG A 117 -33.57 13.54 2.89
C ARG A 117 -32.52 14.20 3.78
N GLY A 118 -31.73 15.08 3.20
CA GLY A 118 -30.68 15.83 3.90
C GLY A 118 -29.29 15.25 3.71
N ASP A 119 -29.18 14.01 3.18
CA ASP A 119 -27.89 13.40 2.90
C ASP A 119 -27.14 14.15 1.80
N GLN A 120 -25.83 14.11 1.88
CA GLN A 120 -24.90 14.71 0.92
C GLN A 120 -24.56 13.70 -0.15
N VAL A 121 -24.54 14.15 -1.40
CA VAL A 121 -24.04 13.38 -2.55
C VAL A 121 -22.93 14.19 -3.21
N LEU A 122 -21.74 13.60 -3.29
CA LEU A 122 -20.59 14.23 -3.90
C LEU A 122 -20.31 13.59 -5.26
N ILE A 123 -20.06 14.39 -6.28
CA ILE A 123 -19.76 13.93 -7.65
C ILE A 123 -18.38 14.48 -8.04
N ASN A 124 -17.64 13.70 -8.88
CA ASN A 124 -16.35 14.09 -9.42
C ASN A 124 -15.34 14.45 -8.32
N ASP A 125 -15.16 13.50 -7.39
CA ASP A 125 -14.24 13.62 -6.22
C ASP A 125 -14.52 14.85 -5.34
N GLY A 126 -15.81 15.19 -5.18
CA GLY A 126 -16.28 16.28 -4.34
C GLY A 126 -16.30 17.65 -5.00
N ASN A 127 -15.97 17.75 -6.29
CA ASN A 127 -16.03 19.03 -7.02
C ASN A 127 -17.46 19.53 -7.24
N VAL A 128 -18.46 18.64 -7.22
CA VAL A 128 -19.88 18.98 -7.25
C VAL A 128 -20.55 18.40 -6.01
N GLU A 129 -21.26 19.23 -5.27
CA GLU A 129 -21.98 18.84 -4.07
C GLU A 129 -23.48 18.98 -4.27
N LEU A 130 -24.20 17.88 -4.01
CA LEU A 130 -25.64 17.82 -4.03
C LEU A 130 -26.17 17.47 -2.64
N LYS A 131 -27.40 17.92 -2.34
CA LYS A 131 -28.14 17.53 -1.14
C LYS A 131 -29.46 16.87 -1.51
N VAL A 132 -29.72 15.71 -0.93
CA VAL A 132 -30.96 14.97 -1.16
C VAL A 132 -32.17 15.78 -0.61
N LEU A 133 -33.14 16.05 -1.45
CA LEU A 133 -34.40 16.68 -1.11
C LEU A 133 -35.49 15.65 -0.80
N ASP A 134 -35.57 14.59 -1.64
CA ASP A 134 -36.59 13.55 -1.52
C ASP A 134 -36.18 12.31 -2.31
N VAL A 135 -36.80 11.17 -2.00
CA VAL A 135 -36.63 9.90 -2.71
C VAL A 135 -37.99 9.39 -3.16
N GLU A 136 -38.20 9.31 -4.47
CA GLU A 136 -39.46 8.87 -5.06
C GLU A 136 -39.23 7.64 -5.97
N GLY A 137 -39.46 6.45 -5.44
CA GLY A 137 -39.25 5.21 -6.18
C GLY A 137 -37.77 5.08 -6.61
N PRO A 138 -37.49 5.00 -7.93
CA PRO A 138 -36.11 4.87 -8.43
C PRO A 138 -35.33 6.19 -8.47
N ARG A 139 -35.96 7.32 -8.13
CA ARG A 139 -35.44 8.68 -8.33
C ARG A 139 -35.06 9.34 -7.02
N VAL A 140 -33.84 9.80 -6.94
CA VAL A 140 -33.31 10.61 -5.84
C VAL A 140 -33.27 12.06 -6.32
N LYS A 141 -34.20 12.89 -5.79
CA LYS A 141 -34.23 14.32 -6.07
C LYS A 141 -33.23 15.04 -5.22
N THR A 142 -32.40 15.87 -5.84
CA THR A 142 -31.36 16.62 -5.14
C THR A 142 -31.39 18.10 -5.54
N ILE A 143 -30.76 18.93 -4.72
CA ILE A 143 -30.45 20.33 -5.03
C ILE A 143 -28.91 20.49 -5.05
N VAL A 144 -28.42 21.25 -6.02
CA VAL A 144 -27.00 21.59 -6.15
C VAL A 144 -26.60 22.61 -5.07
N ILE A 145 -25.67 22.21 -4.20
CA ILE A 145 -25.08 23.07 -3.16
C ILE A 145 -23.83 23.76 -3.69
N GLU A 146 -22.94 22.97 -4.37
CA GLU A 146 -21.77 23.49 -5.07
C GLU A 146 -21.83 22.98 -6.51
N GLY A 147 -21.83 23.91 -7.46
CA GLY A 147 -21.95 23.61 -8.87
C GLY A 147 -20.64 23.24 -9.53
N GLY A 148 -20.73 22.72 -10.75
CA GLY A 148 -19.59 22.35 -11.57
C GLY A 148 -19.95 21.42 -12.71
N VAL A 149 -18.94 20.99 -13.47
CA VAL A 149 -19.13 20.13 -14.64
C VAL A 149 -19.24 18.67 -14.22
N VAL A 150 -20.33 18.01 -14.64
CA VAL A 150 -20.55 16.57 -14.57
C VAL A 150 -20.50 15.97 -15.97
N SER A 151 -20.02 14.73 -16.07
CA SER A 151 -19.89 14.01 -17.35
C SER A 151 -19.99 12.51 -17.14
N ASP A 152 -19.89 11.74 -18.22
CA ASP A 152 -19.96 10.30 -18.24
C ASP A 152 -19.05 9.66 -17.17
N HIS A 153 -19.63 8.70 -16.47
CA HIS A 153 -18.93 7.81 -15.54
C HIS A 153 -18.22 8.51 -14.37
N LYS A 154 -18.59 9.76 -14.03
CA LYS A 154 -18.05 10.44 -12.86
C LYS A 154 -18.43 9.70 -11.57
N GLY A 155 -17.48 9.59 -10.66
CA GLY A 155 -17.66 8.94 -9.37
C GLY A 155 -18.69 9.65 -8.51
N ILE A 156 -19.52 8.89 -7.83
CA ILE A 156 -20.45 9.35 -6.79
C ILE A 156 -19.94 8.87 -5.44
N ASN A 157 -19.84 9.77 -4.49
CA ASN A 157 -19.55 9.46 -3.10
C ASN A 157 -20.74 9.85 -2.23
N LEU A 158 -21.00 9.05 -1.21
CA LEU A 158 -22.14 9.20 -0.29
C LEU A 158 -21.61 9.30 1.15
N PRO A 159 -21.13 10.47 1.60
CA PRO A 159 -20.58 10.65 2.93
C PRO A 159 -21.61 10.29 4.01
N GLY A 160 -21.23 9.40 4.93
CA GLY A 160 -22.10 9.00 6.04
C GLY A 160 -23.19 7.97 5.71
N ALA A 161 -23.51 7.73 4.44
CA ALA A 161 -24.50 6.71 4.08
C ALA A 161 -23.93 5.29 4.25
N ALA A 162 -24.77 4.40 4.79
CA ALA A 162 -24.43 2.98 4.93
C ALA A 162 -24.72 2.24 3.62
N VAL A 163 -23.84 2.42 2.62
CA VAL A 163 -24.02 1.82 1.29
C VAL A 163 -23.89 0.30 1.38
N ASN A 164 -24.92 -0.41 0.96
CA ASN A 164 -24.98 -1.86 1.00
C ASN A 164 -24.46 -2.49 -0.32
N VAL A 165 -23.17 -2.31 -0.59
CA VAL A 165 -22.48 -2.95 -1.72
C VAL A 165 -21.57 -4.05 -1.23
N PRO A 166 -21.39 -5.16 -1.97
CA PRO A 166 -20.38 -6.17 -1.62
C PRO A 166 -18.98 -5.58 -1.64
N ALA A 167 -18.06 -6.16 -0.87
CA ALA A 167 -16.65 -5.71 -0.82
C ALA A 167 -15.95 -5.87 -2.18
N LEU A 168 -16.34 -6.88 -2.97
CA LEU A 168 -15.87 -7.12 -4.33
C LEU A 168 -17.05 -7.02 -5.31
N SER A 169 -16.88 -6.25 -6.37
CA SER A 169 -17.76 -6.29 -7.55
C SER A 169 -17.46 -7.55 -8.39
N GLU A 170 -18.32 -7.90 -9.34
CA GLU A 170 -18.06 -9.00 -10.29
C GLU A 170 -16.75 -8.76 -11.05
N LYS A 171 -16.51 -7.53 -11.50
CA LYS A 171 -15.25 -7.13 -12.13
C LYS A 171 -14.05 -7.35 -11.20
N ASP A 172 -14.15 -6.98 -9.94
CA ASP A 172 -13.06 -7.18 -8.98
C ASP A 172 -12.74 -8.66 -8.77
N ILE A 173 -13.75 -9.54 -8.81
CA ILE A 173 -13.56 -11.00 -8.72
C ILE A 173 -12.79 -11.51 -9.95
N GLU A 174 -13.15 -11.06 -11.15
CA GLU A 174 -12.45 -11.42 -12.39
C GLU A 174 -11.01 -10.88 -12.39
N ASP A 175 -10.83 -9.62 -12.01
CA ASP A 175 -9.52 -8.98 -11.90
C ASP A 175 -8.63 -9.65 -10.85
N LEU A 176 -9.19 -10.02 -9.71
CA LEU A 176 -8.48 -10.75 -8.65
C LEU A 176 -7.99 -12.12 -9.13
N ARG A 177 -8.88 -12.91 -9.78
CA ARG A 177 -8.50 -14.20 -10.37
C ARG A 177 -7.38 -14.03 -11.39
N PHE A 178 -7.52 -13.04 -12.28
CA PHE A 178 -6.48 -12.74 -13.25
C PHE A 178 -5.16 -12.34 -12.58
N ALA A 179 -5.18 -11.43 -11.63
CA ALA A 179 -3.99 -10.97 -10.91
C ALA A 179 -3.26 -12.12 -10.18
N LEU A 180 -4.01 -13.04 -9.57
CA LEU A 180 -3.45 -14.24 -8.93
C LEU A 180 -2.77 -15.15 -9.95
N ARG A 181 -3.40 -15.42 -11.09
CA ARG A 181 -2.84 -16.25 -12.18
C ARG A 181 -1.63 -15.58 -12.84
N MET A 182 -1.67 -14.27 -13.02
CA MET A 182 -0.56 -13.47 -13.53
C MET A 182 0.67 -13.56 -12.60
N GLY A 183 0.48 -13.75 -11.31
CA GLY A 183 1.57 -13.90 -10.35
C GLY A 183 1.84 -12.64 -9.51
N CYS A 184 0.83 -11.83 -9.21
CA CYS A 184 0.97 -10.69 -8.29
C CYS A 184 1.46 -11.15 -6.91
N ASP A 185 2.20 -10.31 -6.22
CA ASP A 185 2.76 -10.62 -4.90
C ASP A 185 1.84 -10.14 -3.77
N MET A 186 1.00 -9.15 -4.03
CA MET A 186 0.09 -8.50 -3.06
C MET A 186 -1.16 -7.99 -3.80
N VAL A 187 -2.27 -7.89 -3.08
CA VAL A 187 -3.54 -7.33 -3.57
C VAL A 187 -3.99 -6.19 -2.65
N ALA A 188 -4.44 -5.08 -3.20
CA ALA A 188 -5.12 -4.03 -2.43
C ALA A 188 -6.62 -4.06 -2.69
N LEU A 189 -7.40 -4.03 -1.60
CA LEU A 189 -8.86 -3.97 -1.61
C LEU A 189 -9.33 -2.54 -1.37
N SER A 190 -10.05 -1.97 -2.34
CA SER A 190 -10.62 -0.62 -2.26
C SER A 190 -11.89 -0.58 -1.41
N PHE A 191 -12.19 0.57 -0.85
CA PHE A 191 -13.42 0.87 -0.10
C PHE A 191 -13.69 -0.06 1.09
N VAL A 192 -12.64 -0.51 1.78
CA VAL A 192 -12.77 -1.33 2.99
C VAL A 192 -13.57 -0.57 4.06
N ARG A 193 -14.50 -1.26 4.71
CA ARG A 193 -15.37 -0.73 5.77
C ARG A 193 -15.09 -1.40 7.12
N ASP A 194 -14.86 -2.70 7.10
CA ASP A 194 -14.58 -3.47 8.32
C ASP A 194 -13.68 -4.70 8.06
N ALA A 195 -13.42 -5.44 9.13
CA ALA A 195 -12.56 -6.63 9.10
C ALA A 195 -13.13 -7.81 8.29
N LYS A 196 -14.44 -7.82 7.99
CA LYS A 196 -15.08 -8.94 7.28
C LYS A 196 -14.86 -8.86 5.78
N ASP A 197 -14.61 -7.65 5.27
CA ASP A 197 -14.42 -7.42 3.83
C ASP A 197 -13.27 -8.25 3.26
N VAL A 198 -12.24 -8.61 4.07
CA VAL A 198 -11.15 -9.49 3.63
C VAL A 198 -11.62 -10.93 3.33
N GLN A 199 -12.73 -11.37 3.89
CA GLN A 199 -13.19 -12.76 3.74
C GLN A 199 -13.61 -13.08 2.31
N ASP A 200 -14.20 -12.10 1.60
CA ASP A 200 -14.56 -12.27 0.20
C ASP A 200 -13.32 -12.42 -0.68
N VAL A 201 -12.27 -11.64 -0.40
CA VAL A 201 -10.98 -11.77 -1.10
C VAL A 201 -10.36 -13.15 -0.83
N HIS A 202 -10.34 -13.57 0.43
CA HIS A 202 -9.80 -14.88 0.82
C HIS A 202 -10.56 -16.04 0.17
N ARG A 203 -11.88 -15.95 0.06
CA ARG A 203 -12.70 -16.96 -0.62
C ARG A 203 -12.28 -17.14 -2.08
N VAL A 204 -12.11 -16.06 -2.83
CA VAL A 204 -11.65 -16.11 -4.22
C VAL A 204 -10.22 -16.65 -4.31
N MET A 205 -9.34 -16.25 -3.38
CA MET A 205 -7.97 -16.77 -3.31
C MET A 205 -7.92 -18.28 -3.04
N ASP A 206 -8.80 -18.79 -2.18
CA ASP A 206 -8.90 -20.22 -1.88
C ASP A 206 -9.41 -21.02 -3.09
N GLU A 207 -10.37 -20.48 -3.83
CA GLU A 207 -10.86 -21.05 -5.08
C GLU A 207 -9.75 -21.12 -6.15
N GLU A 208 -8.85 -20.14 -6.21
CA GLU A 208 -7.69 -20.12 -7.12
C GLU A 208 -6.48 -20.91 -6.57
N GLY A 209 -6.55 -21.42 -5.32
CA GLY A 209 -5.47 -22.17 -4.68
C GLY A 209 -4.22 -21.35 -4.35
N ARG A 210 -4.32 -20.02 -4.33
CA ARG A 210 -3.19 -19.12 -4.08
C ARG A 210 -3.58 -17.96 -3.19
N ARG A 211 -2.97 -17.89 -2.00
CA ARG A 211 -3.11 -16.75 -1.10
C ARG A 211 -1.90 -15.82 -1.18
N VAL A 212 -2.17 -14.51 -1.25
CA VAL A 212 -1.18 -13.44 -1.15
C VAL A 212 -1.64 -12.42 -0.12
N PRO A 213 -0.73 -11.59 0.44
CA PRO A 213 -1.12 -10.53 1.37
C PRO A 213 -2.17 -9.59 0.80
N VAL A 214 -3.16 -9.24 1.62
CA VAL A 214 -4.23 -8.29 1.29
C VAL A 214 -4.01 -6.99 2.03
N ILE A 215 -3.97 -5.90 1.28
CA ILE A 215 -3.79 -4.52 1.78
C ILE A 215 -5.15 -3.85 1.86
N ALA A 216 -5.55 -3.41 3.06
CA ALA A 216 -6.77 -2.62 3.22
C ALA A 216 -6.53 -1.18 2.77
N LYS A 217 -7.32 -0.67 1.81
CA LYS A 217 -7.35 0.74 1.49
C LYS A 217 -8.34 1.46 2.41
N VAL A 218 -7.83 2.33 3.26
CA VAL A 218 -8.64 3.14 4.18
C VAL A 218 -9.05 4.41 3.45
N GLU A 219 -10.28 4.38 2.93
CA GLU A 219 -10.92 5.39 2.08
C GLU A 219 -12.27 5.82 2.64
N LYS A 220 -12.82 5.07 3.61
CA LYS A 220 -14.16 5.25 4.13
C LYS A 220 -14.16 5.60 5.61
N PRO A 221 -15.09 6.45 6.10
CA PRO A 221 -15.26 6.75 7.52
C PRO A 221 -15.44 5.52 8.39
N GLN A 222 -16.12 4.47 7.88
CA GLN A 222 -16.33 3.22 8.58
C GLN A 222 -15.01 2.49 8.87
N ALA A 223 -14.07 2.45 7.91
CA ALA A 223 -12.75 1.88 8.13
C ALA A 223 -11.95 2.67 9.19
N VAL A 224 -12.11 3.99 9.24
CA VAL A 224 -11.50 4.83 10.29
C VAL A 224 -12.07 4.48 11.68
N GLN A 225 -13.39 4.28 11.79
CA GLN A 225 -14.04 3.88 13.03
C GLN A 225 -13.59 2.49 13.48
N ASN A 226 -13.45 1.55 12.54
CA ASN A 226 -13.09 0.14 12.74
C ASN A 226 -11.59 -0.15 12.58
N MET A 227 -10.72 0.89 12.60
CA MET A 227 -9.31 0.76 12.21
C MET A 227 -8.53 -0.30 12.97
N VAL A 228 -8.89 -0.59 14.22
CA VAL A 228 -8.23 -1.62 15.04
C VAL A 228 -8.48 -3.00 14.47
N ASP A 229 -9.73 -3.29 14.13
CA ASP A 229 -10.16 -4.58 13.61
C ASP A 229 -9.72 -4.76 12.15
N VAL A 230 -9.76 -3.68 11.35
CA VAL A 230 -9.22 -3.66 9.98
C VAL A 230 -7.73 -3.98 9.99
N VAL A 231 -6.93 -3.28 10.81
CA VAL A 231 -5.49 -3.56 10.91
C VAL A 231 -5.23 -4.98 11.44
N ALA A 232 -6.09 -5.50 12.32
CA ALA A 232 -5.94 -6.88 12.81
C ALA A 232 -6.18 -7.92 11.70
N ALA A 233 -7.19 -7.73 10.85
CA ALA A 233 -7.63 -8.70 9.85
C ALA A 233 -6.78 -8.69 8.57
N PHE A 234 -6.36 -7.52 8.09
CA PHE A 234 -5.58 -7.37 6.85
C PHE A 234 -4.07 -7.49 7.08
N ASP A 235 -3.31 -7.80 6.03
CA ASP A 235 -1.85 -8.00 6.11
C ASP A 235 -1.05 -6.69 6.06
N ALA A 236 -1.60 -5.66 5.44
CA ALA A 236 -1.05 -4.31 5.36
C ALA A 236 -2.17 -3.28 5.21
N VAL A 237 -1.83 -2.00 5.29
CA VAL A 237 -2.79 -0.90 5.13
C VAL A 237 -2.26 0.14 4.15
N MET A 238 -3.16 0.72 3.35
CA MET A 238 -2.91 1.90 2.53
C MET A 238 -3.81 3.04 3.02
N VAL A 239 -3.21 4.13 3.43
CA VAL A 239 -3.93 5.38 3.75
C VAL A 239 -4.13 6.12 2.42
N ALA A 240 -5.28 5.92 1.78
CA ALA A 240 -5.64 6.51 0.50
C ALA A 240 -6.31 7.86 0.74
N ARG A 241 -5.49 8.89 0.96
CA ARG A 241 -5.91 10.21 1.46
C ARG A 241 -6.85 10.94 0.52
N GLY A 242 -6.71 10.76 -0.81
CA GLY A 242 -7.57 11.38 -1.80
C GLY A 242 -9.03 11.00 -1.61
N ASP A 243 -9.35 9.70 -1.71
CA ASP A 243 -10.71 9.21 -1.54
C ASP A 243 -11.21 9.41 -0.10
N LEU A 244 -10.34 9.24 0.90
CA LEU A 244 -10.72 9.49 2.30
C LEU A 244 -11.13 10.94 2.53
N ALA A 245 -10.42 11.92 1.96
CA ALA A 245 -10.72 13.34 2.15
C ALA A 245 -12.02 13.80 1.48
N VAL A 246 -12.56 13.01 0.55
CA VAL A 246 -13.87 13.27 -0.06
C VAL A 246 -15.01 12.96 0.91
N GLU A 247 -14.87 11.91 1.74
CA GLU A 247 -15.94 11.45 2.63
C GLU A 247 -15.68 11.70 4.13
N TYR A 248 -14.49 12.15 4.48
CA TYR A 248 -14.07 12.39 5.87
C TYR A 248 -13.54 13.82 6.02
N PRO A 249 -13.79 14.52 7.15
CA PRO A 249 -13.31 15.88 7.33
C PRO A 249 -11.82 16.02 7.05
N LEU A 250 -11.49 16.89 6.08
CA LEU A 250 -10.13 17.04 5.55
C LEU A 250 -9.10 17.33 6.65
N GLU A 251 -9.46 18.19 7.59
CA GLU A 251 -8.62 18.59 8.73
C GLU A 251 -8.30 17.44 9.70
N LYS A 252 -9.07 16.33 9.63
CA LYS A 252 -8.86 15.13 10.46
C LYS A 252 -8.03 14.06 9.77
N VAL A 253 -7.90 14.11 8.44
CA VAL A 253 -7.15 13.08 7.65
C VAL A 253 -5.70 12.93 8.14
N PRO A 254 -4.93 13.99 8.44
CA PRO A 254 -3.56 13.83 8.96
C PRO A 254 -3.49 13.05 10.28
N MET A 255 -4.48 13.23 11.16
CA MET A 255 -4.54 12.50 12.43
C MET A 255 -4.90 11.02 12.23
N VAL A 256 -5.77 10.71 11.26
CA VAL A 256 -6.07 9.34 10.87
C VAL A 256 -4.82 8.65 10.33
N GLN A 257 -4.05 9.31 9.46
CA GLN A 257 -2.77 8.81 8.94
C GLN A 257 -1.82 8.42 10.09
N LYS A 258 -1.58 9.33 11.02
CA LYS A 258 -0.68 9.09 12.17
C LYS A 258 -1.13 7.91 13.02
N ARG A 259 -2.42 7.79 13.31
CA ARG A 259 -2.99 6.69 14.11
C ARG A 259 -2.87 5.34 13.39
N LEU A 260 -3.14 5.30 12.09
CA LEU A 260 -2.99 4.08 11.28
C LEU A 260 -1.54 3.63 11.20
N ILE A 261 -0.59 4.56 10.97
CA ILE A 261 0.85 4.26 10.95
C ILE A 261 1.28 3.66 12.30
N GLU A 262 0.90 4.29 13.41
CA GLU A 262 1.22 3.80 14.75
C GLU A 262 0.63 2.40 15.00
N LEU A 263 -0.63 2.19 14.63
CA LEU A 263 -1.34 0.92 14.81
C LEU A 263 -0.73 -0.20 13.97
N CYS A 264 -0.38 0.08 12.70
CA CYS A 264 0.29 -0.87 11.82
C CYS A 264 1.66 -1.27 12.36
N ARG A 265 2.48 -0.32 12.79
CA ARG A 265 3.78 -0.60 13.43
C ARG A 265 3.63 -1.49 14.66
N ARG A 266 2.64 -1.25 15.53
CA ARG A 266 2.37 -2.10 16.71
C ARG A 266 2.05 -3.54 16.33
N ASN A 267 1.42 -3.75 15.18
CA ASN A 267 1.01 -5.06 14.68
C ASN A 267 2.04 -5.70 13.72
N ALA A 268 3.20 -5.06 13.50
CA ALA A 268 4.21 -5.49 12.53
C ALA A 268 3.63 -5.65 11.10
N LYS A 269 2.73 -4.75 10.70
CA LYS A 269 2.09 -4.72 9.38
C LYS A 269 2.58 -3.49 8.61
N PRO A 270 2.96 -3.64 7.34
CA PRO A 270 3.37 -2.50 6.52
C PRO A 270 2.24 -1.49 6.34
N VAL A 271 2.59 -0.22 6.23
CA VAL A 271 1.66 0.86 5.92
C VAL A 271 2.18 1.74 4.79
N ILE A 272 1.32 1.98 3.80
CA ILE A 272 1.56 2.85 2.65
C ILE A 272 0.83 4.17 2.87
N VAL A 273 1.50 5.30 2.70
CA VAL A 273 0.83 6.60 2.57
C VAL A 273 0.72 6.94 1.08
N ALA A 274 -0.49 7.20 0.63
CA ALA A 274 -0.84 7.27 -0.77
C ALA A 274 -1.59 8.55 -1.14
N THR A 275 -1.60 8.85 -2.43
CA THR A 275 -2.28 9.94 -3.14
C THR A 275 -1.75 11.33 -2.84
N GLN A 276 -1.61 12.13 -3.91
CA GLN A 276 -1.19 13.54 -3.85
C GLN A 276 0.13 13.77 -3.11
N MET A 277 1.08 12.82 -3.23
CA MET A 277 2.37 12.94 -2.56
C MET A 277 3.29 13.95 -3.26
N MET A 278 3.32 13.93 -4.60
CA MET A 278 4.11 14.84 -5.43
C MET A 278 3.34 15.18 -6.72
N GLU A 279 2.06 15.47 -6.61
CA GLU A 279 1.10 15.64 -7.71
C GLU A 279 1.55 16.70 -8.72
N SER A 280 2.17 17.77 -8.27
CA SER A 280 2.70 18.81 -9.17
C SER A 280 3.74 18.26 -10.15
N MET A 281 4.42 17.15 -9.83
CA MET A 281 5.38 16.50 -10.71
C MET A 281 4.74 15.67 -11.84
N ILE A 282 3.42 15.62 -11.94
CA ILE A 282 2.75 15.13 -13.16
C ILE A 282 3.18 16.00 -14.35
N THR A 283 3.27 17.32 -14.17
CA THR A 283 3.58 18.29 -15.23
C THR A 283 4.86 19.08 -14.99
N ASN A 284 5.38 19.12 -13.77
CA ASN A 284 6.56 19.89 -13.41
C ASN A 284 7.75 18.98 -13.06
N SER A 285 8.95 19.42 -13.38
CA SER A 285 10.18 18.66 -13.07
C SER A 285 10.61 18.72 -11.59
N ARG A 286 9.92 19.51 -10.76
CA ARG A 286 10.20 19.67 -9.33
C ARG A 286 8.90 19.74 -8.53
N PRO A 287 8.88 19.17 -7.30
CA PRO A 287 7.73 19.27 -6.42
C PRO A 287 7.63 20.64 -5.78
N THR A 288 6.49 20.93 -5.22
CA THR A 288 6.29 22.07 -4.31
C THR A 288 6.97 21.81 -2.96
N ARG A 289 7.18 22.87 -2.17
CA ARG A 289 7.70 22.74 -0.80
C ARG A 289 6.70 22.01 0.11
N ALA A 290 5.41 22.18 -0.12
CA ALA A 290 4.37 21.50 0.64
C ALA A 290 4.41 19.98 0.40
N GLU A 291 4.56 19.55 -0.84
CA GLU A 291 4.69 18.12 -1.19
C GLU A 291 5.98 17.50 -0.61
N ALA A 292 7.11 18.20 -0.70
CA ALA A 292 8.34 17.72 -0.07
C ALA A 292 8.20 17.59 1.45
N SER A 293 7.50 18.52 2.10
CA SER A 293 7.18 18.44 3.53
C SER A 293 6.23 17.27 3.84
N ASP A 294 5.24 17.03 3.00
CA ASP A 294 4.28 15.94 3.18
C ASP A 294 4.95 14.56 3.09
N VAL A 295 5.79 14.33 2.06
CA VAL A 295 6.60 13.11 1.95
C VAL A 295 7.48 12.92 3.18
N ALA A 296 8.22 13.95 3.61
CA ALA A 296 9.07 13.89 4.78
C ALA A 296 8.29 13.57 6.06
N ASN A 297 7.12 14.20 6.26
CA ASN A 297 6.25 13.94 7.41
C ASN A 297 5.73 12.49 7.44
N ALA A 298 5.33 11.92 6.30
CA ALA A 298 4.90 10.53 6.24
C ALA A 298 6.02 9.57 6.73
N ILE A 299 7.26 9.85 6.36
CA ILE A 299 8.43 9.07 6.82
C ILE A 299 8.70 9.28 8.31
N LEU A 300 8.67 10.52 8.78
CA LEU A 300 8.87 10.86 10.20
C LEU A 300 7.76 10.28 11.10
N ASP A 301 6.54 10.16 10.59
CA ASP A 301 5.43 9.47 11.25
C ASP A 301 5.67 7.95 11.35
N GLY A 302 6.57 7.40 10.52
CA GLY A 302 6.98 6.00 10.54
C GLY A 302 6.32 5.11 9.49
N ALA A 303 5.87 5.66 8.36
CA ALA A 303 5.36 4.88 7.24
C ALA A 303 6.40 3.89 6.71
N ASP A 304 5.97 2.73 6.24
CA ASP A 304 6.83 1.76 5.56
C ASP A 304 7.08 2.17 4.12
N ALA A 305 6.07 2.74 3.47
CA ALA A 305 6.15 3.14 2.08
C ALA A 305 5.34 4.42 1.80
N VAL A 306 5.76 5.12 0.75
CA VAL A 306 5.04 6.22 0.11
C VAL A 306 4.74 5.85 -1.34
N MET A 307 3.62 6.32 -1.88
CA MET A 307 3.14 5.90 -3.19
C MET A 307 3.02 7.08 -4.16
N LEU A 308 3.47 6.84 -5.41
CA LEU A 308 3.23 7.68 -6.57
C LEU A 308 2.10 7.09 -7.41
N SER A 309 1.17 7.92 -7.83
CA SER A 309 -0.02 7.58 -8.63
C SER A 309 0.12 8.05 -10.08
N ALA A 310 -0.54 9.12 -10.46
CA ALA A 310 -0.46 9.72 -11.78
C ALA A 310 0.95 10.23 -12.11
N GLU A 311 1.69 10.66 -11.10
CA GLU A 311 3.06 11.15 -11.20
C GLU A 311 4.00 10.16 -11.91
N SER A 312 3.79 8.86 -11.68
CA SER A 312 4.60 7.79 -12.30
C SER A 312 3.90 7.08 -13.45
N SER A 313 2.56 7.10 -13.52
CA SER A 313 1.80 6.34 -14.54
C SER A 313 1.58 7.11 -15.85
N VAL A 314 1.33 8.41 -15.78
CA VAL A 314 1.03 9.29 -16.92
C VAL A 314 1.82 10.61 -16.89
N GLY A 315 2.56 10.88 -15.82
CA GLY A 315 3.33 12.10 -15.65
C GLY A 315 4.44 12.26 -16.69
N ALA A 316 4.85 13.50 -16.90
CA ALA A 316 5.91 13.84 -17.84
C ALA A 316 7.34 13.51 -17.32
N TYR A 317 7.48 13.32 -15.99
CA TYR A 317 8.79 13.16 -15.33
C TYR A 317 8.84 11.94 -14.39
N PRO A 318 8.43 10.72 -14.79
CA PRO A 318 8.24 9.59 -13.87
C PRO A 318 9.53 9.18 -13.14
N VAL A 319 10.65 9.03 -13.83
CA VAL A 319 11.93 8.63 -13.22
C VAL A 319 12.47 9.72 -12.29
N GLU A 320 12.37 10.99 -12.69
CA GLU A 320 12.84 12.10 -11.84
C GLU A 320 11.97 12.25 -10.59
N THR A 321 10.68 11.97 -10.69
CA THR A 321 9.76 11.93 -9.55
C THR A 321 10.18 10.88 -8.53
N VAL A 322 10.48 9.65 -8.97
CA VAL A 322 11.00 8.60 -8.07
C VAL A 322 12.34 9.01 -7.45
N ARG A 323 13.25 9.57 -8.25
CA ARG A 323 14.56 10.03 -7.78
C ARG A 323 14.42 11.14 -6.73
N THR A 324 13.53 12.10 -6.98
CA THR A 324 13.26 13.21 -6.05
C THR A 324 12.62 12.71 -4.76
N MET A 325 11.61 11.86 -4.85
CA MET A 325 11.01 11.21 -3.68
C MET A 325 12.06 10.44 -2.87
N SER A 326 12.94 9.70 -3.55
CA SER A 326 14.02 8.95 -2.89
C SER A 326 14.95 9.87 -2.10
N LYS A 327 15.30 11.04 -2.64
CA LYS A 327 16.15 12.05 -1.94
C LYS A 327 15.45 12.62 -0.71
N ILE A 328 14.15 12.97 -0.81
CA ILE A 328 13.38 13.49 0.32
C ILE A 328 13.28 12.44 1.43
N VAL A 329 12.98 11.20 1.06
CA VAL A 329 12.91 10.08 2.00
C VAL A 329 14.24 9.87 2.71
N GLN A 330 15.36 9.86 1.98
CA GLN A 330 16.69 9.68 2.57
C GLN A 330 17.02 10.79 3.58
N ALA A 331 16.75 12.06 3.25
CA ALA A 331 16.99 13.18 4.16
C ALA A 331 16.14 13.08 5.44
N ALA A 332 14.86 12.68 5.32
CA ALA A 332 14.00 12.47 6.48
C ALA A 332 14.47 11.28 7.35
N GLU A 333 14.97 10.21 6.73
CA GLU A 333 15.51 9.05 7.45
C GLU A 333 16.83 9.34 8.15
N GLU A 334 17.72 10.13 7.57
CA GLU A 334 18.96 10.56 8.21
C GLU A 334 18.68 11.27 9.53
N GLU A 335 17.72 12.20 9.54
CA GLU A 335 17.25 12.88 10.75
C GLU A 335 16.59 11.90 11.74
N LEU A 336 15.79 10.95 11.26
CA LEU A 336 15.12 9.96 12.11
C LEU A 336 16.14 9.01 12.78
N LEU A 337 17.07 8.47 12.00
CA LEU A 337 18.05 7.49 12.45
C LEU A 337 19.12 8.12 13.36
N SER A 338 19.41 9.42 13.24
CA SER A 338 20.32 10.14 14.14
C SER A 338 19.84 10.13 15.61
N LYS A 339 18.55 9.91 15.83
CA LYS A 339 17.92 9.83 17.16
C LYS A 339 18.01 8.43 17.81
N GLY A 340 18.64 7.46 17.12
CA GLY A 340 18.77 6.08 17.58
C GLY A 340 17.50 5.25 17.43
N LEU A 341 17.44 4.11 18.14
CA LEU A 341 16.32 3.17 18.10
C LEU A 341 14.99 3.85 18.47
N GLN A 342 14.03 3.79 17.56
CA GLN A 342 12.72 4.41 17.78
C GLN A 342 11.82 3.49 18.62
N PRO A 343 11.46 3.89 19.85
CA PRO A 343 10.61 3.05 20.68
C PRO A 343 9.22 2.90 20.01
N LEU A 344 8.71 1.67 20.05
CA LEU A 344 7.26 1.48 19.89
C LEU A 344 6.59 2.12 21.09
N VAL A 345 5.52 2.88 20.86
CA VAL A 345 4.75 3.60 21.87
C VAL A 345 5.06 3.20 23.32
N PRO A 346 5.48 4.13 24.16
CA PRO A 346 5.92 3.85 25.54
C PRO A 346 4.93 2.94 26.28
N GLY A 347 5.44 1.90 26.94
CA GLY A 347 4.67 1.07 27.86
C GLY A 347 3.98 -0.18 27.30
N LYS A 348 3.91 -0.43 25.99
CA LYS A 348 3.32 -1.68 25.47
C LYS A 348 4.38 -2.72 25.15
N LYS A 349 4.39 -3.80 25.95
CA LYS A 349 5.28 -4.97 25.76
C LYS A 349 4.81 -5.79 24.53
N PRO A 350 5.75 -6.45 23.81
CA PRO A 350 5.40 -7.45 22.81
C PRO A 350 4.53 -8.55 23.43
N ARG A 351 3.48 -8.97 22.72
CA ARG A 351 2.55 -9.98 23.22
C ARG A 351 2.85 -11.39 22.72
N THR A 352 3.85 -11.55 21.86
CA THR A 352 4.22 -12.83 21.23
C THR A 352 5.69 -13.13 21.42
N GLN A 353 6.04 -14.42 21.44
CA GLN A 353 7.41 -14.90 21.53
C GLN A 353 8.28 -14.27 20.43
N GLY A 354 7.89 -14.37 19.17
CA GLY A 354 8.63 -13.80 18.05
C GLY A 354 8.78 -12.26 18.14
N GLY A 355 7.76 -11.56 18.68
CA GLY A 355 7.87 -10.13 18.96
C GLY A 355 8.89 -9.79 20.03
N SER A 356 9.04 -10.65 21.06
CA SER A 356 10.03 -10.48 22.14
C SER A 356 11.43 -10.74 21.62
N VAL A 357 11.63 -11.79 20.82
CA VAL A 357 12.92 -12.11 20.19
C VAL A 357 13.35 -11.00 19.25
N ALA A 358 12.44 -10.50 18.37
CA ALA A 358 12.76 -9.41 17.46
C ALA A 358 13.12 -8.11 18.20
N ARG A 359 12.45 -7.81 19.32
CA ARG A 359 12.81 -6.68 20.17
C ARG A 359 14.21 -6.83 20.76
N ALA A 360 14.48 -7.97 21.37
CA ALA A 360 15.79 -8.26 21.96
C ALA A 360 16.91 -8.17 20.91
N ALA A 361 16.64 -8.67 19.67
CA ALA A 361 17.59 -8.57 18.57
C ALA A 361 17.96 -7.12 18.22
N CYS A 362 16.96 -6.24 18.13
CA CYS A 362 17.20 -4.82 17.86
C CYS A 362 17.92 -4.12 19.01
N GLU A 363 17.55 -4.39 20.27
CA GLU A 363 18.17 -3.81 21.46
C GLU A 363 19.64 -4.29 21.61
N ILE A 364 19.91 -5.57 21.35
CA ILE A 364 21.28 -6.13 21.38
C ILE A 364 22.12 -5.54 20.24
N ALA A 365 21.57 -5.42 19.04
CA ALA A 365 22.26 -4.82 17.91
C ALA A 365 22.66 -3.36 18.18
N ASP A 366 21.75 -2.59 18.79
CA ASP A 366 22.01 -1.21 19.19
C ASP A 366 23.08 -1.13 20.28
N PHE A 367 22.96 -1.95 21.34
CA PHE A 367 23.87 -1.98 22.47
C PHE A 367 25.31 -2.40 22.11
N LEU A 368 25.45 -3.40 21.23
CA LEU A 368 26.75 -3.91 20.78
C LEU A 368 27.35 -3.12 19.59
N GLY A 369 26.66 -2.11 19.06
CA GLY A 369 27.10 -1.44 17.84
C GLY A 369 27.10 -2.35 16.61
N GLY A 370 26.19 -3.34 16.60
CA GLY A 370 26.06 -4.32 15.52
C GLY A 370 25.86 -3.65 14.16
N LYS A 371 26.35 -4.29 13.09
CA LYS A 371 26.31 -3.75 11.73
C LYS A 371 25.08 -4.17 10.96
N GLY A 372 24.41 -5.27 11.34
CA GLY A 372 23.23 -5.77 10.65
C GLY A 372 22.35 -6.66 11.51
N LEU A 373 21.08 -6.74 11.12
CA LEU A 373 20.10 -7.71 11.59
C LEU A 373 19.85 -8.71 10.45
N VAL A 374 20.03 -9.99 10.70
CA VAL A 374 19.78 -11.06 9.74
C VAL A 374 18.55 -11.84 10.17
N ALA A 375 17.57 -11.97 9.29
CA ALA A 375 16.32 -12.69 9.55
C ALA A 375 16.14 -13.86 8.60
N PHE A 376 16.17 -15.10 9.11
CA PHE A 376 15.65 -16.24 8.36
C PHE A 376 14.12 -16.26 8.48
N THR A 377 13.45 -16.27 7.35
CA THR A 377 11.97 -16.16 7.33
C THR A 377 11.36 -16.88 6.13
N GLN A 378 10.30 -17.65 6.37
CA GLN A 378 9.55 -18.32 5.31
C GLN A 378 8.34 -17.50 4.84
N SER A 379 7.67 -16.80 5.76
CA SER A 379 6.47 -16.00 5.49
C SER A 379 6.72 -14.50 5.57
N GLY A 380 7.96 -14.06 5.80
CA GLY A 380 8.31 -12.66 6.03
C GLY A 380 8.03 -12.14 7.46
N ASP A 381 7.39 -12.93 8.34
CA ASP A 381 6.94 -12.46 9.68
C ASP A 381 8.12 -12.01 10.56
N THR A 382 9.20 -12.78 10.63
CA THR A 382 10.41 -12.39 11.40
C THR A 382 10.96 -11.05 10.93
N ALA A 383 11.11 -10.86 9.62
CA ALA A 383 11.62 -9.61 9.05
C ALA A 383 10.70 -8.41 9.34
N ARG A 384 9.36 -8.58 9.21
CA ARG A 384 8.40 -7.54 9.57
C ARG A 384 8.41 -7.19 11.05
N ARG A 385 8.63 -8.19 11.93
CA ARG A 385 8.76 -7.96 13.38
C ARG A 385 10.01 -7.15 13.73
N LEU A 386 11.13 -7.35 13.04
CA LEU A 386 12.32 -6.52 13.18
C LEU A 386 12.06 -5.10 12.62
N SER A 387 11.51 -5.03 11.42
CA SER A 387 11.23 -3.79 10.69
C SER A 387 10.44 -2.77 11.54
N ARG A 388 9.42 -3.19 12.29
CA ARG A 388 8.57 -2.30 13.10
C ARG A 388 9.34 -1.48 14.15
N TYR A 389 10.52 -1.94 14.58
CA TYR A 389 11.35 -1.22 15.57
C TYR A 389 12.17 -0.09 14.96
N ARG A 390 12.24 -0.02 13.63
CA ARG A 390 13.01 1.04 12.93
C ARG A 390 14.47 1.12 13.40
N ALA A 391 15.09 -0.06 13.56
CA ALA A 391 16.49 -0.15 13.99
C ALA A 391 17.43 0.61 13.04
N VAL A 392 18.51 1.15 13.60
CA VAL A 392 19.56 1.83 12.82
C VAL A 392 20.25 0.84 11.88
N GLN A 393 20.38 -0.42 12.31
CA GLN A 393 21.00 -1.50 11.53
C GLN A 393 20.14 -1.89 10.32
N PRO A 394 20.76 -2.20 9.15
CA PRO A 394 20.04 -2.78 8.02
C PRO A 394 19.48 -4.17 8.38
N ILE A 395 18.32 -4.51 7.82
CA ILE A 395 17.69 -5.81 7.98
C ILE A 395 17.88 -6.60 6.67
N VAL A 396 18.65 -7.67 6.75
CA VAL A 396 18.86 -8.63 5.66
C VAL A 396 17.94 -9.83 5.92
N ALA A 397 16.98 -10.07 5.04
CA ALA A 397 16.05 -11.18 5.16
C ALA A 397 16.41 -12.29 4.16
N PHE A 398 16.61 -13.50 4.67
CA PHE A 398 16.86 -14.70 3.91
C PHE A 398 15.61 -15.56 3.87
N THR A 399 15.21 -15.96 2.66
CA THR A 399 14.06 -16.81 2.41
C THR A 399 14.31 -17.76 1.25
N THR A 400 13.61 -18.88 1.23
CA THR A 400 13.64 -19.84 0.11
C THR A 400 12.53 -19.59 -0.90
N ASP A 401 11.60 -18.66 -0.60
CA ASP A 401 10.38 -18.40 -1.38
C ASP A 401 10.44 -17.04 -2.08
N GLU A 402 10.30 -17.05 -3.42
CA GLU A 402 10.32 -15.82 -4.23
C GLU A 402 9.13 -14.89 -3.91
N GLY A 403 7.96 -15.46 -3.61
CA GLY A 403 6.79 -14.67 -3.22
C GLY A 403 7.07 -13.86 -1.96
N THR A 404 7.61 -14.50 -0.93
CA THR A 404 8.02 -13.83 0.33
C THR A 404 9.10 -12.78 0.07
N ARG A 405 10.11 -13.08 -0.79
CA ARG A 405 11.13 -12.11 -1.16
C ARG A 405 10.51 -10.84 -1.75
N ASN A 406 9.57 -11.00 -2.67
CA ASN A 406 8.91 -9.88 -3.33
C ASN A 406 7.95 -9.13 -2.41
N GLN A 407 7.21 -9.83 -1.53
CA GLN A 407 6.32 -9.22 -0.53
C GLN A 407 7.08 -8.34 0.46
N LEU A 408 8.29 -8.74 0.85
CA LEU A 408 9.13 -7.99 1.78
C LEU A 408 9.64 -6.65 1.20
N THR A 409 9.54 -6.44 -0.11
CA THR A 409 9.87 -5.14 -0.73
C THR A 409 9.00 -3.99 -0.24
N LEU A 410 7.87 -4.27 0.40
CA LEU A 410 7.00 -3.28 1.04
C LEU A 410 7.42 -2.95 2.49
N SER A 411 8.28 -3.76 3.11
CA SER A 411 8.64 -3.63 4.53
C SER A 411 9.81 -2.67 4.73
N TRP A 412 9.67 -1.73 5.65
CA TRP A 412 10.70 -0.73 5.95
C TRP A 412 12.05 -1.39 6.34
N GLY A 413 13.13 -0.92 5.75
CA GLY A 413 14.50 -1.32 6.08
C GLY A 413 14.88 -2.74 5.67
N VAL A 414 13.95 -3.54 5.17
CA VAL A 414 14.20 -4.95 4.79
C VAL A 414 14.78 -5.01 3.38
N GLU A 415 15.86 -5.77 3.23
CA GLU A 415 16.42 -6.22 1.97
C GLU A 415 16.36 -7.75 1.95
N SER A 416 15.65 -8.30 0.98
CA SER A 416 15.32 -9.73 0.92
C SER A 416 16.10 -10.44 -0.17
N HIS A 417 16.64 -11.62 0.17
CA HIS A 417 17.45 -12.46 -0.72
C HIS A 417 16.95 -13.89 -0.71
N ILE A 418 17.00 -14.53 -1.88
CA ILE A 418 16.77 -15.96 -1.99
C ILE A 418 18.04 -16.70 -1.60
N VAL A 419 17.87 -17.66 -0.73
CA VAL A 419 18.94 -18.56 -0.26
C VAL A 419 18.47 -20.00 -0.29
N PRO A 420 19.40 -20.99 -0.35
CA PRO A 420 19.03 -22.38 -0.23
C PRO A 420 18.45 -22.69 1.16
N PHE A 421 17.65 -23.75 1.23
CA PHE A 421 17.13 -24.25 2.50
C PHE A 421 18.28 -24.82 3.33
N VAL A 422 18.28 -24.55 4.63
CA VAL A 422 19.26 -25.06 5.62
C VAL A 422 18.53 -25.86 6.68
N ASN A 423 19.15 -26.94 7.16
CA ASN A 423 18.54 -27.88 8.10
C ASN A 423 18.98 -27.65 9.54
N THR A 424 20.11 -27.02 9.75
CA THR A 424 20.73 -26.84 11.08
C THR A 424 21.04 -25.37 11.35
N THR A 425 21.22 -25.02 12.62
CA THR A 425 21.65 -23.67 13.03
C THR A 425 23.09 -23.36 12.60
N ASP A 426 23.94 -24.37 12.47
CA ASP A 426 25.32 -24.17 12.03
C ASP A 426 25.36 -23.87 10.53
N GLU A 427 24.59 -24.59 9.71
CA GLU A 427 24.42 -24.26 8.31
C GLU A 427 23.86 -22.84 8.10
N MET A 428 22.97 -22.36 9.01
CA MET A 428 22.49 -20.97 8.97
C MET A 428 23.63 -19.98 9.13
N VAL A 429 24.56 -20.24 10.06
CA VAL A 429 25.69 -19.35 10.33
C VAL A 429 26.64 -19.31 9.15
N ASP A 430 27.01 -20.49 8.61
CA ASP A 430 27.86 -20.60 7.42
C ASP A 430 27.24 -19.86 6.23
N LEU A 431 25.93 -19.98 6.06
CA LEU A 431 25.20 -19.27 5.01
C LEU A 431 25.20 -17.76 5.21
N VAL A 432 25.08 -17.28 6.46
CA VAL A 432 25.19 -15.84 6.78
C VAL A 432 26.56 -15.32 6.37
N ASP A 433 27.65 -16.00 6.74
CA ASP A 433 29.00 -15.60 6.37
C ASP A 433 29.20 -15.51 4.86
N GLN A 434 28.65 -16.49 4.11
CA GLN A 434 28.76 -16.53 2.66
C GLN A 434 27.90 -15.43 1.96
N GLU A 435 26.66 -15.27 2.37
CA GLU A 435 25.72 -14.40 1.65
C GLU A 435 25.85 -12.93 2.08
N VAL A 436 26.11 -12.67 3.37
CA VAL A 436 26.32 -11.29 3.85
C VAL A 436 27.60 -10.69 3.28
N ALA A 437 28.67 -11.48 3.12
CA ALA A 437 29.91 -11.03 2.47
C ALA A 437 29.68 -10.56 1.02
N LYS A 438 28.79 -11.20 0.26
CA LYS A 438 28.46 -10.82 -1.12
C LYS A 438 27.82 -9.43 -1.22
N LEU A 439 27.24 -8.90 -0.14
CA LEU A 439 26.59 -7.59 -0.13
C LEU A 439 27.60 -6.42 -0.18
N GLY A 440 28.91 -6.69 0.05
CA GLY A 440 29.99 -5.71 -0.10
C GLY A 440 29.95 -4.51 0.85
N ARG A 441 29.24 -4.65 1.98
CA ARG A 441 29.08 -3.58 2.98
C ARG A 441 29.29 -4.05 4.42
N PHE A 442 29.70 -5.29 4.57
CA PHE A 442 30.05 -5.90 5.84
C PHE A 442 31.47 -6.46 5.74
N ASP A 443 32.25 -6.25 6.78
CA ASP A 443 33.61 -6.70 6.88
C ASP A 443 33.76 -7.93 7.79
N ALA A 444 34.83 -8.70 7.62
CA ALA A 444 35.16 -9.77 8.55
C ALA A 444 35.36 -9.21 9.97
N GLY A 445 34.74 -9.86 10.94
CA GLY A 445 34.71 -9.40 12.34
C GLY A 445 33.53 -8.49 12.68
N ASP A 446 32.77 -8.01 11.71
CA ASP A 446 31.55 -7.25 11.99
C ASP A 446 30.55 -8.09 12.77
N THR A 447 29.90 -7.48 13.76
CA THR A 447 28.86 -8.14 14.54
C THR A 447 27.50 -8.01 13.86
N VAL A 448 26.84 -9.15 13.61
CA VAL A 448 25.45 -9.24 13.14
C VAL A 448 24.60 -10.02 14.13
N ILE A 449 23.32 -9.70 14.18
CA ILE A 449 22.36 -10.41 15.04
C ILE A 449 21.44 -11.26 14.15
N ILE A 450 21.58 -12.57 14.27
CA ILE A 450 20.79 -13.55 13.52
C ILE A 450 19.51 -13.86 14.29
N THR A 451 18.37 -13.83 13.63
CA THR A 451 17.07 -14.24 14.16
C THR A 451 16.43 -15.29 13.26
N ALA A 452 15.93 -16.36 13.84
CA ALA A 452 15.35 -17.47 13.13
C ALA A 452 14.29 -18.22 13.94
N GLY A 453 13.57 -19.12 13.28
CA GLY A 453 12.84 -20.21 13.91
C GLY A 453 13.75 -21.44 14.05
N SER A 454 13.73 -22.09 15.21
CA SER A 454 14.38 -23.38 15.43
C SER A 454 13.31 -24.38 15.92
N PRO A 455 13.17 -25.57 15.26
CA PRO A 455 13.90 -26.01 14.07
C PRO A 455 13.62 -25.18 12.82
N PRO A 456 14.59 -25.15 11.86
CA PRO A 456 14.40 -24.44 10.60
C PRO A 456 13.18 -24.93 9.80
N GLY A 457 12.58 -24.04 9.00
CA GLY A 457 11.49 -24.41 8.08
C GLY A 457 10.08 -24.44 8.69
N VAL A 458 9.91 -24.20 9.99
CA VAL A 458 8.60 -24.15 10.62
C VAL A 458 8.10 -22.70 10.70
N PRO A 459 7.07 -22.30 9.94
CA PRO A 459 6.54 -20.93 9.99
C PRO A 459 6.02 -20.53 11.38
N GLY A 460 6.20 -19.27 11.77
CA GLY A 460 5.69 -18.72 13.03
C GLY A 460 6.49 -19.04 14.30
N THR A 461 7.62 -19.73 14.18
CA THR A 461 8.45 -20.17 15.29
C THR A 461 9.66 -19.30 15.59
N THR A 462 9.63 -17.98 15.32
CA THR A 462 10.75 -17.10 15.67
C THR A 462 11.06 -17.20 17.17
N ASN A 463 12.08 -18.00 17.52
CA ASN A 463 12.44 -18.37 18.90
C ASN A 463 13.94 -18.35 19.18
N MET A 464 14.76 -18.09 18.14
CA MET A 464 16.22 -18.07 18.23
C MET A 464 16.77 -16.67 17.94
N LEU A 465 17.78 -16.29 18.74
CA LEU A 465 18.63 -15.13 18.51
C LEU A 465 20.08 -15.56 18.74
N ARG A 466 20.96 -15.17 17.81
CA ARG A 466 22.41 -15.41 17.94
C ARG A 466 23.17 -14.13 17.60
N VAL A 467 24.11 -13.75 18.46
CA VAL A 467 25.17 -12.77 18.17
C VAL A 467 26.24 -13.49 17.38
N HIS A 468 26.60 -12.98 16.21
CA HIS A 468 27.60 -13.60 15.35
C HIS A 468 28.60 -12.56 14.84
N HIS A 469 29.87 -12.94 14.82
CA HIS A 469 30.96 -12.17 14.23
C HIS A 469 31.28 -12.78 12.87
N LEU A 470 31.15 -12.02 11.79
CA LEU A 470 31.35 -12.50 10.43
C LEU A 470 32.76 -13.03 10.19
N GLY A 471 32.85 -14.19 9.54
CA GLY A 471 34.12 -14.82 9.19
C GLY A 471 34.88 -15.46 10.36
N THR A 472 34.29 -15.51 11.56
CA THR A 472 34.85 -16.29 12.67
C THR A 472 34.19 -17.66 12.69
N GLN A 473 34.95 -18.71 12.32
CA GLN A 473 34.51 -20.09 12.58
C GLN A 473 34.23 -20.24 14.07
N GLY A 474 33.05 -20.75 14.43
CA GLY A 474 32.54 -20.78 15.79
C GLY A 474 33.56 -21.38 16.80
N ASN A 475 33.89 -20.57 17.79
CA ASN A 475 34.39 -21.05 19.09
C ASN A 475 33.21 -21.43 19.97
#